data_92a3c2fa67eec65a817ef72985185b21
#
_entry.id   92a3c2fa67eec65a817ef72985185b21
#
_cell.length_a   1.000
_cell.length_b   1.000
_cell.length_c   1.000
_cell.angle_alpha   90.00
_cell.angle_beta   90.00
_cell.angle_gamma   90.00
#
_symmetry.space_group_name_H-M   'P 1'
#
loop_
_entity.id
_entity.type
_entity.pdbx_description
1 polymer ?
#
loop_
_entity_poly.entity_id
_entity_poly.type
_entity_poly.pdbx_seq_one_letter_code
_entity_poly.pdbx_strand_id
1 'polypeptide(L)'
;LTHLVAVAKTLAEIGMGPKTIAAGLLHDAIEDTPVTAEEIGEEFGDEVLFLVEGVTKLGSVRYHGTDRHNESLRKLFVATSQEIRVLMVKLADRLHNMQTLQYVPKEKQERIARETLEIYVPVAHRLGMGRFRKELEDLAFPYVYPEEYAKVQKIARAELKRAPDILNKLCKSLKKKLAAAGVKDFRTASRVKGLYSLFHKLERRDWDIDSIHDLLAVRLGGNRQLDGKLHPARPPRR
;
A
#
# COMPACT_ATOMS: atom_id res chain seq x y z
N LEU A 1 -6.01 19.98 -7.93
CA LEU A 1 -4.85 20.32 -7.09
C LEU A 1 -4.73 19.41 -5.87
N THR A 2 -5.82 19.14 -5.14
CA THR A 2 -5.80 18.30 -3.92
C THR A 2 -5.26 16.87 -4.19
N HIS A 3 -5.63 16.27 -5.33
CA HIS A 3 -5.14 14.96 -5.76
C HIS A 3 -3.62 14.96 -5.94
N LEU A 4 -3.09 15.87 -6.73
CA LEU A 4 -1.65 15.96 -7.03
C LEU A 4 -0.81 16.15 -5.77
N VAL A 5 -1.28 17.00 -4.84
CA VAL A 5 -0.62 17.21 -3.55
C VAL A 5 -0.65 15.95 -2.69
N ALA A 6 -1.75 15.18 -2.69
CA ALA A 6 -1.84 13.93 -1.95
C ALA A 6 -0.89 12.85 -2.51
N VAL A 7 -0.78 12.74 -3.84
CA VAL A 7 0.19 11.86 -4.51
C VAL A 7 1.63 12.23 -4.13
N ALA A 8 1.99 13.50 -4.26
CA ALA A 8 3.32 14.01 -3.90
C ALA A 8 3.66 13.77 -2.41
N LYS A 9 2.69 14.01 -1.51
CA LYS A 9 2.84 13.72 -0.08
C LYS A 9 3.10 12.23 0.18
N THR A 10 2.35 11.36 -0.47
CA THR A 10 2.53 9.91 -0.38
C THR A 10 3.93 9.49 -0.84
N LEU A 11 4.43 10.05 -1.94
CA LEU A 11 5.78 9.81 -2.44
C LEU A 11 6.86 10.30 -1.45
N ALA A 12 6.65 11.48 -0.85
CA ALA A 12 7.55 12.00 0.17
C ALA A 12 7.59 11.11 1.44
N GLU A 13 6.42 10.62 1.90
CA GLU A 13 6.30 9.73 3.07
C GLU A 13 7.01 8.38 2.88
N ILE A 14 7.13 7.88 1.66
CA ILE A 14 7.90 6.67 1.34
C ILE A 14 9.37 6.95 1.01
N GLY A 15 9.82 8.21 1.12
CA GLY A 15 11.22 8.60 0.97
C GLY A 15 11.68 8.77 -0.48
N MET A 16 10.77 9.06 -1.42
CA MET A 16 11.17 9.37 -2.80
C MET A 16 11.90 10.72 -2.88
N GLY A 17 12.84 10.78 -3.83
CA GLY A 17 13.62 11.99 -4.08
C GLY A 17 12.81 13.14 -4.73
N PRO A 18 13.37 14.37 -4.74
CA PRO A 18 12.64 15.57 -5.18
C PRO A 18 12.08 15.47 -6.61
N LYS A 19 12.82 14.89 -7.53
CA LYS A 19 12.39 14.73 -8.93
C LYS A 19 11.19 13.80 -9.08
N THR A 20 11.12 12.73 -8.29
CA THR A 20 9.96 11.81 -8.26
C THR A 20 8.74 12.50 -7.64
N ILE A 21 8.94 13.33 -6.61
CA ILE A 21 7.87 14.11 -5.99
C ILE A 21 7.34 15.16 -6.97
N ALA A 22 8.23 15.86 -7.70
CA ALA A 22 7.85 16.79 -8.76
C ALA A 22 7.06 16.10 -9.87
N ALA A 23 7.53 14.93 -10.33
CA ALA A 23 6.78 14.12 -11.30
C ALA A 23 5.40 13.70 -10.76
N GLY A 24 5.26 13.42 -9.45
CA GLY A 24 3.98 13.15 -8.81
C GLY A 24 3.03 14.37 -8.78
N LEU A 25 3.57 15.60 -8.73
CA LEU A 25 2.76 16.82 -8.85
C LEU A 25 2.32 17.10 -10.30
N LEU A 26 3.08 16.65 -11.28
CA LEU A 26 2.90 16.95 -12.70
C LEU A 26 2.33 15.78 -13.52
N HIS A 27 2.05 14.62 -12.89
CA HIS A 27 1.77 13.38 -13.61
C HIS A 27 0.55 13.43 -14.55
N ASP A 28 -0.44 14.27 -14.23
CA ASP A 28 -1.63 14.49 -15.07
C ASP A 28 -1.51 15.75 -15.94
N ALA A 29 -0.40 16.53 -15.86
CA ALA A 29 -0.30 17.83 -16.51
C ALA A 29 -0.44 17.73 -18.03
N ILE A 30 0.19 16.73 -18.66
CA ILE A 30 0.14 16.52 -20.11
C ILE A 30 -1.24 16.03 -20.56
N GLU A 31 -1.95 15.26 -19.72
CA GLU A 31 -3.25 14.67 -20.09
C GLU A 31 -4.40 15.64 -19.85
N ASP A 32 -4.37 16.42 -18.78
CA ASP A 32 -5.50 17.19 -18.27
C ASP A 32 -5.36 18.72 -18.50
N THR A 33 -4.21 19.19 -19.01
CA THR A 33 -3.96 20.63 -19.22
C THR A 33 -3.35 20.91 -20.58
N PRO A 34 -3.31 22.19 -21.04
CA PRO A 34 -2.61 22.57 -22.27
C PRO A 34 -1.08 22.53 -22.19
N VAL A 35 -0.50 22.22 -21.03
CA VAL A 35 0.96 22.18 -20.83
C VAL A 35 1.57 21.09 -21.69
N THR A 36 2.63 21.44 -22.43
CA THR A 36 3.32 20.54 -23.33
C THR A 36 4.45 19.79 -22.62
N ALA A 37 4.91 18.69 -23.23
CA ALA A 37 6.05 17.95 -22.75
C ALA A 37 7.34 18.78 -22.76
N GLU A 38 7.49 19.62 -23.80
CA GLU A 38 8.62 20.53 -23.97
C GLU A 38 8.69 21.54 -22.83
N GLU A 39 7.56 22.16 -22.44
CA GLU A 39 7.49 23.12 -21.33
C GLU A 39 7.88 22.45 -20.00
N ILE A 40 7.45 21.21 -19.76
CA ILE A 40 7.87 20.44 -18.56
C ILE A 40 9.37 20.16 -18.60
N GLY A 41 9.93 19.79 -19.76
CA GLY A 41 11.35 19.54 -19.93
C GLY A 41 12.20 20.79 -19.69
N GLU A 42 11.80 21.94 -20.23
CA GLU A 42 12.50 23.23 -20.08
C GLU A 42 12.48 23.71 -18.60
N GLU A 43 11.34 23.57 -17.91
CA GLU A 43 11.19 24.11 -16.55
C GLU A 43 11.68 23.16 -15.46
N PHE A 44 11.46 21.84 -15.60
CA PHE A 44 11.74 20.84 -14.56
C PHE A 44 12.87 19.86 -14.93
N GLY A 45 13.34 19.90 -16.17
CA GLY A 45 14.42 19.07 -16.71
C GLY A 45 13.97 17.70 -17.24
N ASP A 46 14.80 17.11 -18.10
CA ASP A 46 14.52 15.87 -18.83
C ASP A 46 14.16 14.68 -17.95
N GLU A 47 14.73 14.60 -16.76
CA GLU A 47 14.46 13.49 -15.84
C GLU A 47 13.03 13.54 -15.27
N VAL A 48 12.50 14.73 -14.96
CA VAL A 48 11.10 14.89 -14.51
C VAL A 48 10.17 14.62 -15.69
N LEU A 49 10.46 15.17 -16.87
CA LEU A 49 9.70 14.90 -18.09
C LEU A 49 9.61 13.40 -18.38
N PHE A 50 10.75 12.69 -18.34
CA PHE A 50 10.78 11.24 -18.56
C PHE A 50 9.87 10.46 -17.60
N LEU A 51 9.86 10.84 -16.32
CA LEU A 51 8.97 10.22 -15.33
C LEU A 51 7.49 10.51 -15.61
N VAL A 52 7.15 11.77 -15.94
CA VAL A 52 5.76 12.18 -16.26
C VAL A 52 5.27 11.43 -17.50
N GLU A 53 6.02 11.45 -18.60
CA GLU A 53 5.66 10.69 -19.81
C GLU A 53 5.52 9.17 -19.54
N GLY A 54 6.38 8.62 -18.69
CA GLY A 54 6.30 7.22 -18.28
C GLY A 54 4.98 6.90 -17.59
N VAL A 55 4.50 7.78 -16.71
CA VAL A 55 3.21 7.64 -16.01
C VAL A 55 2.04 7.73 -17.00
N THR A 56 2.05 8.73 -17.91
CA THR A 56 1.06 8.91 -18.97
C THR A 56 0.97 7.66 -19.88
N LYS A 57 2.11 7.15 -20.36
CA LYS A 57 2.17 5.93 -21.18
C LYS A 57 1.58 4.71 -20.46
N LEU A 58 1.81 4.57 -19.14
CA LEU A 58 1.18 3.52 -18.34
C LEU A 58 -0.33 3.71 -18.16
N GLY A 59 -0.79 4.95 -18.05
CA GLY A 59 -2.22 5.30 -17.93
C GLY A 59 -3.04 4.92 -19.17
N SER A 60 -2.43 5.00 -20.35
CA SER A 60 -3.07 4.66 -21.63
C SER A 60 -3.25 3.14 -21.88
N VAL A 61 -2.62 2.28 -21.09
CA VAL A 61 -2.79 0.82 -21.19
C VAL A 61 -4.17 0.43 -20.68
N ARG A 62 -5.11 0.17 -21.61
CA ARG A 62 -6.47 -0.27 -21.26
C ARG A 62 -6.47 -1.74 -20.87
N TYR A 63 -6.95 -2.02 -19.67
CA TYR A 63 -7.05 -3.37 -19.08
C TYR A 63 -8.46 -3.94 -19.33
N HIS A 64 -8.63 -4.85 -20.29
CA HIS A 64 -9.92 -5.48 -20.57
C HIS A 64 -9.77 -7.00 -20.81
N GLY A 65 -10.41 -7.80 -19.97
CA GLY A 65 -10.57 -9.27 -20.11
C GLY A 65 -9.53 -10.13 -19.37
N THR A 66 -9.92 -11.37 -19.01
CA THR A 66 -9.16 -12.30 -18.15
C THR A 66 -7.82 -12.77 -18.72
N ASP A 67 -7.71 -12.96 -20.03
CA ASP A 67 -6.43 -13.35 -20.66
C ASP A 67 -5.41 -12.21 -20.73
N ARG A 68 -5.89 -10.98 -20.55
CA ARG A 68 -5.07 -9.75 -20.57
C ARG A 68 -4.49 -9.39 -19.21
N HIS A 69 -4.91 -10.04 -18.14
CA HIS A 69 -4.39 -9.76 -16.79
C HIS A 69 -2.88 -10.03 -16.71
N ASN A 70 -2.45 -11.22 -17.11
CA ASN A 70 -1.02 -11.58 -17.13
C ASN A 70 -0.23 -10.75 -18.14
N GLU A 71 -0.82 -10.42 -19.28
CA GLU A 71 -0.22 -9.56 -20.30
C GLU A 71 -0.12 -8.11 -19.82
N SER A 72 -1.12 -7.60 -19.11
CA SER A 72 -1.12 -6.25 -18.53
C SER A 72 -0.08 -6.11 -17.43
N LEU A 73 0.03 -7.09 -16.53
CA LEU A 73 1.10 -7.14 -15.54
C LEU A 73 2.47 -7.20 -16.20
N ARG A 74 2.63 -8.04 -17.24
CA ARG A 74 3.88 -8.13 -17.98
C ARG A 74 4.24 -6.82 -18.66
N LYS A 75 3.29 -6.16 -19.35
CA LYS A 75 3.49 -4.84 -19.99
C LYS A 75 3.86 -3.78 -18.95
N LEU A 76 3.17 -3.77 -17.81
CA LEU A 76 3.48 -2.88 -16.71
C LEU A 76 4.91 -3.09 -16.21
N PHE A 77 5.34 -4.34 -16.00
CA PHE A 77 6.70 -4.64 -15.56
C PHE A 77 7.75 -4.35 -16.65
N VAL A 78 7.48 -4.63 -17.91
CA VAL A 78 8.40 -4.31 -19.00
C VAL A 78 8.55 -2.81 -19.18
N ALA A 79 7.44 -2.06 -19.16
CA ALA A 79 7.48 -0.59 -19.27
C ALA A 79 8.20 0.08 -18.09
N THR A 80 8.14 -0.54 -16.89
CA THR A 80 8.76 -0.02 -15.68
C THR A 80 10.11 -0.66 -15.34
N SER A 81 10.56 -1.67 -16.10
CA SER A 81 11.86 -2.31 -15.88
C SER A 81 13.03 -1.35 -16.02
N GLN A 82 12.86 -0.28 -16.81
CA GLN A 82 13.87 0.76 -17.02
C GLN A 82 13.84 1.81 -15.90
N GLU A 83 12.67 2.08 -15.28
CA GLU A 83 12.54 3.15 -14.28
C GLU A 83 11.42 2.85 -13.26
N ILE A 84 11.82 2.32 -12.12
CA ILE A 84 10.91 1.93 -11.03
C ILE A 84 10.13 3.11 -10.44
N ARG A 85 10.65 4.33 -10.53
CA ARG A 85 10.02 5.55 -9.99
C ARG A 85 8.69 5.86 -10.68
N VAL A 86 8.56 5.55 -11.97
CA VAL A 86 7.29 5.67 -12.72
C VAL A 86 6.21 4.83 -12.04
N LEU A 87 6.56 3.60 -11.64
CA LEU A 87 5.63 2.71 -10.94
C LEU A 87 5.28 3.22 -9.53
N MET A 88 6.23 3.84 -8.84
CA MET A 88 5.99 4.47 -7.53
C MET A 88 4.97 5.61 -7.63
N VAL A 89 5.11 6.48 -8.64
CA VAL A 89 4.13 7.55 -8.90
C VAL A 89 2.76 6.94 -9.20
N LYS A 90 2.68 5.92 -10.07
CA LYS A 90 1.40 5.29 -10.44
C LYS A 90 0.73 4.54 -9.28
N LEU A 91 1.50 3.95 -8.37
CA LEU A 91 0.97 3.34 -7.14
C LEU A 91 0.43 4.40 -6.17
N ALA A 92 1.12 5.54 -6.03
CA ALA A 92 0.66 6.64 -5.20
C ALA A 92 -0.61 7.31 -5.76
N ASP A 93 -0.68 7.50 -7.08
CA ASP A 93 -1.87 7.92 -7.81
C ASP A 93 -3.04 6.95 -7.55
N ARG A 94 -2.85 5.67 -7.80
CA ARG A 94 -3.88 4.63 -7.57
C ARG A 94 -4.36 4.60 -6.13
N LEU A 95 -3.47 4.76 -5.16
CA LEU A 95 -3.84 4.79 -3.75
C LEU A 95 -4.79 5.95 -3.45
N HIS A 96 -4.48 7.16 -3.93
CA HIS A 96 -5.35 8.31 -3.73
C HIS A 96 -6.69 8.16 -4.48
N ASN A 97 -6.67 7.62 -5.69
CA ASN A 97 -7.88 7.31 -6.45
C ASN A 97 -8.80 6.32 -5.69
N MET A 98 -8.22 5.34 -5.02
CA MET A 98 -8.98 4.43 -4.17
C MET A 98 -9.52 5.09 -2.89
N GLN A 99 -8.78 6.02 -2.28
CA GLN A 99 -9.23 6.78 -1.11
C GLN A 99 -10.40 7.73 -1.42
N THR A 100 -10.55 8.11 -2.69
CA THR A 100 -11.60 9.01 -3.17
C THR A 100 -12.64 8.31 -4.06
N LEU A 101 -12.63 6.99 -4.11
CA LEU A 101 -13.45 6.20 -5.04
C LEU A 101 -14.97 6.39 -4.83
N GLN A 102 -15.41 6.75 -3.62
CA GLN A 102 -16.80 7.05 -3.33
C GLN A 102 -17.37 8.23 -4.13
N TYR A 103 -16.53 9.11 -4.67
CA TYR A 103 -16.95 10.25 -5.49
C TYR A 103 -17.04 9.92 -7.00
N VAL A 104 -16.57 8.73 -7.40
CA VAL A 104 -16.67 8.25 -8.77
C VAL A 104 -18.06 7.65 -9.02
N PRO A 105 -18.65 7.74 -10.24
CA PRO A 105 -19.91 7.10 -10.57
C PRO A 105 -19.93 5.61 -10.22
N LYS A 106 -21.03 5.14 -9.62
CA LYS A 106 -21.14 3.78 -9.05
C LYS A 106 -20.80 2.66 -10.04
N GLU A 107 -21.20 2.81 -11.29
CA GLU A 107 -20.93 1.86 -12.38
C GLU A 107 -19.45 1.69 -12.70
N LYS A 108 -18.60 2.65 -12.29
CA LYS A 108 -17.15 2.57 -12.47
C LYS A 108 -16.40 2.08 -11.23
N GLN A 109 -17.02 2.22 -10.04
CA GLN A 109 -16.35 1.93 -8.76
C GLN A 109 -15.88 0.47 -8.67
N GLU A 110 -16.75 -0.50 -8.95
CA GLU A 110 -16.40 -1.92 -8.90
C GLU A 110 -15.26 -2.25 -9.87
N ARG A 111 -15.33 -1.75 -11.11
CA ARG A 111 -14.28 -1.98 -12.12
C ARG A 111 -12.92 -1.48 -11.66
N ILE A 112 -12.87 -0.24 -11.13
CA ILE A 112 -11.62 0.38 -10.66
C ILE A 112 -11.07 -0.39 -9.44
N ALA A 113 -11.95 -0.79 -8.52
CA ALA A 113 -11.55 -1.57 -7.35
C ALA A 113 -11.05 -2.98 -7.73
N ARG A 114 -11.70 -3.64 -8.68
CA ARG A 114 -11.29 -4.95 -9.19
C ARG A 114 -9.94 -4.88 -9.88
N GLU A 115 -9.73 -3.90 -10.76
CA GLU A 115 -8.44 -3.62 -11.38
C GLU A 115 -7.34 -3.39 -10.34
N THR A 116 -7.68 -2.69 -9.24
CA THR A 116 -6.75 -2.45 -8.15
C THR A 116 -6.33 -3.75 -7.47
N LEU A 117 -7.27 -4.65 -7.15
CA LEU A 117 -6.96 -5.95 -6.55
C LEU A 117 -6.17 -6.86 -7.49
N GLU A 118 -6.49 -6.84 -8.77
CA GLU A 118 -5.93 -7.76 -9.76
C GLU A 118 -4.55 -7.32 -10.27
N ILE A 119 -4.27 -6.02 -10.34
CA ILE A 119 -3.05 -5.49 -10.95
C ILE A 119 -2.17 -4.80 -9.92
N TYR A 120 -2.67 -3.77 -9.24
CA TYR A 120 -1.83 -2.91 -8.38
C TYR A 120 -1.43 -3.58 -7.06
N VAL A 121 -2.30 -4.39 -6.49
CA VAL A 121 -2.01 -5.17 -5.26
C VAL A 121 -0.88 -6.18 -5.50
N PRO A 122 -0.89 -7.03 -6.55
CA PRO A 122 0.24 -7.90 -6.88
C PRO A 122 1.53 -7.14 -7.16
N VAL A 123 1.47 -5.98 -7.81
CA VAL A 123 2.63 -5.12 -8.06
C VAL A 123 3.22 -4.62 -6.75
N ALA A 124 2.41 -4.02 -5.88
CA ALA A 124 2.86 -3.56 -4.57
C ALA A 124 3.45 -4.71 -3.73
N HIS A 125 2.89 -5.91 -3.85
CA HIS A 125 3.42 -7.10 -3.18
C HIS A 125 4.82 -7.49 -3.68
N ARG A 126 5.03 -7.54 -4.99
CA ARG A 126 6.33 -7.88 -5.61
C ARG A 126 7.41 -6.86 -5.29
N LEU A 127 7.03 -5.58 -5.14
CA LEU A 127 7.93 -4.51 -4.72
C LEU A 127 8.21 -4.50 -3.21
N GLY A 128 7.64 -5.43 -2.44
CA GLY A 128 7.79 -5.44 -0.99
C GLY A 128 7.05 -4.31 -0.25
N MET A 129 6.18 -3.56 -0.94
CA MET A 129 5.44 -2.43 -0.41
C MET A 129 4.21 -2.87 0.42
N GLY A 130 4.47 -3.59 1.50
CA GLY A 130 3.42 -4.23 2.30
C GLY A 130 2.37 -3.28 2.88
N ARG A 131 2.72 -2.00 3.15
CA ARG A 131 1.77 -0.96 3.58
C ARG A 131 0.82 -0.60 2.44
N PHE A 132 1.33 -0.28 1.25
CA PHE A 132 0.54 0.03 0.06
C PHE A 132 -0.39 -1.11 -0.32
N ARG A 133 0.17 -2.32 -0.39
CA ARG A 133 -0.61 -3.52 -0.67
C ARG A 133 -1.82 -3.62 0.25
N LYS A 134 -1.59 -3.56 1.58
CA LYS A 134 -2.67 -3.69 2.57
C LYS A 134 -3.71 -2.59 2.41
N GLU A 135 -3.29 -1.36 2.19
CA GLU A 135 -4.19 -0.22 2.08
C GLU A 135 -5.05 -0.31 0.81
N LEU A 136 -4.44 -0.68 -0.33
CA LEU A 136 -5.17 -0.93 -1.58
C LEU A 136 -6.16 -2.10 -1.45
N GLU A 137 -5.76 -3.21 -0.81
CA GLU A 137 -6.61 -4.36 -0.52
C GLU A 137 -7.83 -3.94 0.32
N ASP A 138 -7.62 -3.23 1.43
CA ASP A 138 -8.68 -2.84 2.35
C ASP A 138 -9.63 -1.79 1.74
N LEU A 139 -9.12 -0.88 0.88
CA LEU A 139 -9.93 0.11 0.17
C LEU A 139 -10.77 -0.49 -0.97
N ALA A 140 -10.25 -1.49 -1.67
CA ALA A 140 -10.96 -2.13 -2.78
C ALA A 140 -12.01 -3.16 -2.31
N PHE A 141 -11.81 -3.77 -1.14
CA PHE A 141 -12.62 -4.84 -0.60
C PHE A 141 -14.13 -4.53 -0.59
N PRO A 142 -14.61 -3.37 -0.06
CA PRO A 142 -16.05 -3.08 0.02
C PRO A 142 -16.73 -2.93 -1.34
N TYR A 143 -15.99 -2.64 -2.41
CA TYR A 143 -16.53 -2.45 -3.75
C TYR A 143 -16.56 -3.74 -4.57
N VAL A 144 -15.63 -4.67 -4.33
CA VAL A 144 -15.53 -5.92 -5.09
C VAL A 144 -16.31 -7.05 -4.42
N TYR A 145 -16.34 -7.08 -3.09
CA TYR A 145 -16.97 -8.12 -2.27
C TYR A 145 -17.80 -7.50 -1.15
N PRO A 146 -18.90 -6.78 -1.46
CA PRO A 146 -19.65 -6.00 -0.48
C PRO A 146 -20.32 -6.86 0.62
N GLU A 147 -20.82 -8.05 0.27
CA GLU A 147 -21.47 -8.94 1.26
C GLU A 147 -20.44 -9.53 2.23
N GLU A 148 -19.32 -10.02 1.70
CA GLU A 148 -18.21 -10.56 2.48
C GLU A 148 -17.59 -9.48 3.35
N TYR A 149 -17.44 -8.27 2.82
CA TYR A 149 -16.95 -7.12 3.59
C TYR A 149 -17.84 -6.85 4.80
N ALA A 150 -19.17 -6.84 4.64
CA ALA A 150 -20.10 -6.63 5.74
C ALA A 150 -20.00 -7.73 6.81
N LYS A 151 -19.88 -9.01 6.40
CA LYS A 151 -19.66 -10.14 7.30
C LYS A 151 -18.36 -10.01 8.07
N VAL A 152 -17.24 -9.79 7.38
CA VAL A 152 -15.90 -9.66 7.98
C VAL A 152 -15.85 -8.46 8.91
N GLN A 153 -16.46 -7.33 8.53
CA GLN A 153 -16.50 -6.14 9.36
C GLN A 153 -17.25 -6.40 10.69
N LYS A 154 -18.36 -7.15 10.65
CA LYS A 154 -19.12 -7.53 11.85
C LYS A 154 -18.29 -8.41 12.78
N ILE A 155 -17.62 -9.43 12.23
CA ILE A 155 -16.71 -10.33 12.97
C ILE A 155 -15.56 -9.53 13.58
N ALA A 156 -14.87 -8.73 12.76
CA ALA A 156 -13.73 -7.92 13.21
C ALA A 156 -14.12 -6.93 14.32
N ARG A 157 -15.30 -6.29 14.23
CA ARG A 157 -15.78 -5.37 15.27
C ARG A 157 -16.06 -6.10 16.61
N ALA A 158 -16.59 -7.32 16.59
CA ALA A 158 -16.83 -8.11 17.80
C ALA A 158 -15.50 -8.47 18.49
N GLU A 159 -14.51 -8.93 17.72
CA GLU A 159 -13.20 -9.26 18.26
C GLU A 159 -12.39 -8.02 18.71
N LEU A 160 -12.47 -6.93 17.97
CA LEU A 160 -11.78 -5.67 18.32
C LEU A 160 -12.31 -5.04 19.61
N LYS A 161 -13.58 -5.27 20.01
CA LYS A 161 -14.10 -4.84 21.31
C LYS A 161 -13.39 -5.52 22.48
N ARG A 162 -12.93 -6.77 22.30
CA ARG A 162 -12.18 -7.55 23.29
C ARG A 162 -10.68 -7.29 23.24
N ALA A 163 -10.19 -6.77 22.10
CA ALA A 163 -8.78 -6.57 21.81
C ALA A 163 -8.02 -5.67 22.79
N PRO A 164 -8.55 -4.49 23.26
CA PRO A 164 -7.79 -3.60 24.12
C PRO A 164 -7.35 -4.26 25.42
N ASP A 165 -8.24 -5.04 26.06
CA ASP A 165 -7.92 -5.72 27.32
C ASP A 165 -6.89 -6.82 27.14
N ILE A 166 -7.00 -7.61 26.07
CA ILE A 166 -6.05 -8.67 25.74
C ILE A 166 -4.69 -8.06 25.43
N LEU A 167 -4.63 -7.03 24.57
CA LEU A 167 -3.41 -6.36 24.21
C LEU A 167 -2.74 -5.67 25.40
N ASN A 168 -3.50 -5.02 26.26
CA ASN A 168 -2.96 -4.38 27.46
C ASN A 168 -2.38 -5.40 28.43
N LYS A 169 -3.05 -6.53 28.68
CA LYS A 169 -2.53 -7.64 29.50
C LYS A 169 -1.25 -8.21 28.90
N LEU A 170 -1.23 -8.47 27.59
CA LEU A 170 -0.06 -8.98 26.87
C LEU A 170 1.11 -8.01 26.92
N CYS A 171 0.90 -6.73 26.62
CA CYS A 171 1.94 -5.70 26.67
C CYS A 171 2.52 -5.53 28.09
N LYS A 172 1.67 -5.54 29.14
CA LYS A 172 2.12 -5.49 30.53
C LYS A 172 2.97 -6.71 30.88
N SER A 173 2.53 -7.92 30.52
CA SER A 173 3.29 -9.17 30.75
C SER A 173 4.64 -9.17 30.02
N LEU A 174 4.66 -8.75 28.75
CA LEU A 174 5.87 -8.64 27.95
C LEU A 174 6.85 -7.63 28.56
N LYS A 175 6.36 -6.44 28.95
CA LYS A 175 7.19 -5.40 29.61
C LYS A 175 7.84 -5.95 30.87
N LYS A 176 7.06 -6.65 31.72
CA LYS A 176 7.59 -7.27 32.96
C LYS A 176 8.68 -8.32 32.67
N LYS A 177 8.45 -9.21 31.69
CA LYS A 177 9.42 -10.25 31.31
C LYS A 177 10.69 -9.66 30.70
N LEU A 178 10.58 -8.65 29.83
CA LEU A 178 11.73 -8.00 29.21
C LEU A 178 12.56 -7.21 30.23
N ALA A 179 11.91 -6.51 31.14
CA ALA A 179 12.60 -5.81 32.25
C ALA A 179 13.37 -6.80 33.15
N ALA A 180 12.76 -7.94 33.49
CA ALA A 180 13.41 -9.01 34.26
C ALA A 180 14.61 -9.64 33.50
N ALA A 181 14.57 -9.64 32.18
CA ALA A 181 15.67 -10.11 31.31
C ALA A 181 16.72 -9.01 31.02
N GLY A 182 16.63 -7.83 31.68
CA GLY A 182 17.58 -6.73 31.50
C GLY A 182 17.41 -5.89 30.23
N VAL A 183 16.36 -6.11 29.45
CA VAL A 183 16.05 -5.33 28.24
C VAL A 183 15.27 -4.09 28.64
N LYS A 184 15.93 -2.91 28.60
CA LYS A 184 15.34 -1.63 29.09
C LYS A 184 14.72 -0.81 27.97
N ASP A 185 15.27 -0.83 26.75
CA ASP A 185 14.86 0.02 25.65
C ASP A 185 14.13 -0.76 24.57
N PHE A 186 12.81 -0.77 24.66
CA PHE A 186 11.95 -1.35 23.63
C PHE A 186 10.64 -0.58 23.49
N ARG A 187 10.10 -0.60 22.28
CA ARG A 187 8.77 -0.09 21.95
C ARG A 187 7.83 -1.23 21.63
N THR A 188 6.59 -1.10 22.08
CA THR A 188 5.53 -2.02 21.72
C THR A 188 4.55 -1.31 20.78
N ALA A 189 4.24 -1.91 19.64
CA ALA A 189 3.18 -1.46 18.74
C ALA A 189 2.19 -2.60 18.53
N SER A 190 0.91 -2.32 18.68
CA SER A 190 -0.16 -3.27 18.34
C SER A 190 -0.54 -3.10 16.87
N ARG A 191 -0.85 -4.21 16.22
CA ARG A 191 -1.33 -4.24 14.84
C ARG A 191 -2.57 -5.10 14.74
N VAL A 192 -3.60 -4.56 14.11
CA VAL A 192 -4.78 -5.29 13.67
C VAL A 192 -4.57 -5.75 12.23
N LYS A 193 -5.00 -6.97 11.92
CA LYS A 193 -4.95 -7.50 10.56
C LYS A 193 -5.93 -6.72 9.67
N GLY A 194 -5.57 -6.48 8.39
CA GLY A 194 -6.46 -5.88 7.41
C GLY A 194 -7.68 -6.75 7.13
N LEU A 195 -8.82 -6.11 6.84
CA LEU A 195 -10.09 -6.80 6.64
C LEU A 195 -10.05 -7.76 5.44
N TYR A 196 -9.40 -7.37 4.35
CA TYR A 196 -9.23 -8.23 3.18
C TYR A 196 -8.35 -9.45 3.46
N SER A 197 -7.26 -9.25 4.21
CA SER A 197 -6.43 -10.38 4.67
C SER A 197 -7.17 -11.30 5.65
N LEU A 198 -8.07 -10.75 6.46
CA LEU A 198 -8.93 -11.54 7.35
C LEU A 198 -9.96 -12.34 6.55
N PHE A 199 -10.59 -11.72 5.54
CA PHE A 199 -11.51 -12.38 4.61
C PHE A 199 -10.92 -13.65 4.02
N HIS A 200 -9.75 -13.57 3.39
CA HIS A 200 -9.11 -14.76 2.81
C HIS A 200 -8.70 -15.83 3.82
N LYS A 201 -8.46 -15.47 5.07
CA LYS A 201 -8.23 -16.48 6.10
C LYS A 201 -9.52 -17.15 6.54
N LEU A 202 -10.59 -16.38 6.72
CA LEU A 202 -11.91 -16.91 7.05
C LEU A 202 -12.42 -17.86 5.95
N GLU A 203 -12.27 -17.44 4.67
CA GLU A 203 -12.63 -18.25 3.53
C GLU A 203 -11.91 -19.62 3.52
N ARG A 204 -10.60 -19.64 3.80
CA ARG A 204 -9.80 -20.87 3.90
C ARG A 204 -10.08 -21.73 5.14
N ARG A 205 -10.82 -21.23 6.10
CA ARG A 205 -11.14 -21.87 7.39
C ARG A 205 -12.65 -22.02 7.60
N ASP A 206 -13.40 -22.12 6.50
CA ASP A 206 -14.87 -22.29 6.52
C ASP A 206 -15.58 -21.29 7.42
N TRP A 207 -15.09 -20.05 7.47
CA TRP A 207 -15.57 -18.95 8.30
C TRP A 207 -15.48 -19.16 9.82
N ASP A 208 -14.64 -20.11 10.26
CA ASP A 208 -14.34 -20.33 11.68
C ASP A 208 -13.34 -19.29 12.19
N ILE A 209 -13.84 -18.33 12.99
CA ILE A 209 -13.03 -17.25 13.58
C ILE A 209 -12.12 -17.78 14.70
N ASP A 210 -12.55 -18.81 15.44
CA ASP A 210 -11.78 -19.34 16.56
C ASP A 210 -10.48 -20.02 16.09
N SER A 211 -10.44 -20.45 14.83
CA SER A 211 -9.22 -20.97 14.18
C SER A 211 -8.21 -19.89 13.79
N ILE A 212 -8.55 -18.59 13.91
CA ILE A 212 -7.71 -17.47 13.50
C ILE A 212 -6.97 -16.85 14.69
N HIS A 213 -5.74 -17.28 14.93
CA HIS A 213 -4.94 -16.85 16.08
C HIS A 213 -4.11 -15.58 15.87
N ASP A 214 -4.09 -14.99 14.64
CA ASP A 214 -3.25 -13.84 14.30
C ASP A 214 -4.05 -12.58 13.90
N LEU A 215 -5.26 -12.44 14.41
CA LEU A 215 -6.08 -11.24 14.22
C LEU A 215 -5.41 -10.00 14.82
N LEU A 216 -4.76 -10.20 15.96
CA LEU A 216 -4.03 -9.20 16.71
C LEU A 216 -2.56 -9.59 16.80
N ALA A 217 -1.67 -8.63 16.60
CA ALA A 217 -0.24 -8.82 16.78
C ALA A 217 0.37 -7.68 17.59
N VAL A 218 1.35 -8.02 18.42
CA VAL A 218 2.21 -7.04 19.10
C VAL A 218 3.58 -7.11 18.45
N ARG A 219 4.06 -5.98 17.95
CA ARG A 219 5.44 -5.83 17.47
C ARG A 219 6.30 -5.28 18.59
N LEU A 220 7.41 -5.93 18.83
CA LEU A 220 8.48 -5.45 19.70
C LEU A 220 9.59 -4.86 18.82
N GLY A 221 9.94 -3.61 19.05
CA GLY A 221 11.06 -2.94 18.41
C GLY A 221 12.07 -2.51 19.46
N GLY A 222 13.35 -2.89 19.34
CA GLY A 222 14.42 -2.32 20.17
C GLY A 222 14.64 -0.85 19.82
N ASN A 223 14.84 -0.01 20.82
CA ASN A 223 15.28 1.38 20.65
C ASN A 223 16.80 1.31 20.37
N ARG A 224 17.22 0.98 19.14
CA ARG A 224 18.59 1.31 18.74
C ARG A 224 18.61 2.82 18.52
N GLN A 225 19.11 3.58 19.48
CA GLN A 225 19.76 4.84 19.16
C GLN A 225 20.82 4.49 18.11
N LEU A 226 20.69 5.06 16.93
CA LEU A 226 21.75 5.06 15.93
C LEU A 226 22.88 5.96 16.45
N ASP A 227 23.68 5.42 17.36
CA ASP A 227 25.04 5.91 17.53
C ASP A 227 25.74 5.59 16.22
N GLY A 228 25.97 6.61 15.41
CA GLY A 228 26.55 6.74 14.08
C GLY A 228 27.53 5.70 13.53
N LYS A 229 27.38 4.39 13.81
CA LYS A 229 28.18 3.30 13.24
C LYS A 229 27.25 2.25 12.66
N LEU A 230 27.14 2.26 11.33
CA LEU A 230 26.58 1.19 10.52
C LEU A 230 27.37 -0.10 10.76
N HIS A 231 26.82 -1.02 11.56
CA HIS A 231 27.26 -2.41 11.53
C HIS A 231 26.31 -3.20 10.60
N PRO A 232 26.85 -3.90 9.58
CA PRO A 232 26.04 -4.72 8.70
C PRO A 232 25.35 -5.85 9.48
N ALA A 233 24.08 -6.09 9.16
CA ALA A 233 23.29 -7.17 9.72
C ALA A 233 23.96 -8.54 9.45
N ARG A 234 24.16 -9.36 10.48
CA ARG A 234 24.56 -10.76 10.29
C ARG A 234 23.43 -11.52 9.60
N PRO A 235 23.74 -12.32 8.58
CA PRO A 235 22.75 -13.21 7.97
C PRO A 235 22.29 -14.30 8.97
N PRO A 236 21.06 -14.82 8.83
CA PRO A 236 20.57 -15.90 9.67
C PRO A 236 21.45 -17.15 9.47
N ARG A 237 21.81 -17.80 10.59
CA ARG A 237 22.48 -19.11 10.56
C ARG A 237 21.51 -20.15 10.00
N ARG A 238 22.00 -21.00 9.11
CA ARG A 238 21.30 -22.16 8.53
C ARG A 238 20.90 -23.15 9.61
#